data_ec9f46499de0da179e4be2d45c84c5da
#
_entry.id   ec9f46499de0da179e4be2d45c84c5da
#
_cell.length_a   1.000
_cell.length_b   1.000
_cell.length_c   1.000
_cell.angle_alpha   90.00
_cell.angle_beta   90.00
_cell.angle_gamma   90.00
#
_symmetry.space_group_name_H-M   'P 1'
#
loop_
_entity.id
_entity.type
_entity.pdbx_description
1 polymer ?
#
loop_
_entity_poly.entity_id
_entity_poly.type
_entity_poly.pdbx_seq_one_letter_code
_entity_poly.pdbx_strand_id
1 'polypeptide(L)'
;MTSSQHVYEVRPRKDHPGVDLISDALPFGRLWYGELDAITNAIGYAKFYSRSHDAVIRVYDHAGNVIDETHEHAGNLTEPQAALFTSNKEVQRVE
;
A
#
# COMPACT_ATOMS: atom_id res chain seq x y z
N MET A 1 -20.76 -12.23 4.48
CA MET A 1 -20.47 -12.10 4.28
C MET A 1 -19.84 -11.28 4.31
N THR A 2 -19.55 -10.88 4.10
CA THR A 2 -19.12 -10.06 4.11
C THR A 2 -17.94 -9.79 4.22
N SER A 3 -17.23 -9.82 3.61
CA SER A 3 -16.04 -9.79 3.61
C SER A 3 -15.59 -8.49 3.84
N SER A 4 -14.72 -8.18 4.51
CA SER A 4 -14.27 -6.95 4.71
C SER A 4 -12.96 -6.85 4.03
N GLN A 5 -12.84 -7.29 2.86
CA GLN A 5 -11.59 -7.22 2.19
C GLN A 5 -11.30 -5.80 1.75
N HIS A 6 -10.10 -5.34 1.98
CA HIS A 6 -9.70 -4.00 1.55
C HIS A 6 -8.92 -4.14 0.24
N VAL A 7 -9.19 -3.28 -0.70
CA VAL A 7 -8.51 -3.34 -1.98
C VAL A 7 -7.69 -2.07 -2.16
N TYR A 8 -6.43 -2.23 -2.50
CA TYR A 8 -5.54 -1.11 -2.69
C TYR A 8 -4.95 -1.15 -4.09
N GLU A 9 -4.71 0.02 -4.65
CA GLU A 9 -4.07 0.12 -5.93
C GLU A 9 -2.85 1.01 -5.76
N VAL A 10 -1.73 0.60 -6.31
CA VAL A 10 -0.52 1.39 -6.28
C VAL A 10 -0.30 1.77 -7.74
N ARG A 11 -0.47 3.04 -8.06
CA ARG A 11 -0.42 3.50 -9.44
C ARG A 11 0.61 4.58 -9.63
N PRO A 12 1.38 4.52 -10.70
CA PRO A 12 2.40 5.55 -10.91
C PRO A 12 1.74 6.85 -11.36
N ARG A 13 2.37 7.95 -11.06
CA ARG A 13 1.82 9.23 -11.42
C ARG A 13 2.34 9.63 -12.78
N LYS A 14 1.54 10.29 -13.57
CA LYS A 14 1.98 10.66 -14.82
C LYS A 14 2.90 11.77 -14.80
N ASP A 15 2.64 12.76 -14.07
CA ASP A 15 3.48 13.93 -14.04
C ASP A 15 4.56 13.99 -13.04
N HIS A 16 4.59 13.09 -12.13
CA HIS A 16 5.57 13.17 -11.05
C HIS A 16 6.17 11.83 -10.77
N PRO A 17 7.32 11.78 -10.17
CA PRO A 17 7.90 10.50 -9.81
C PRO A 17 7.07 9.91 -8.70
N GLY A 18 7.22 8.66 -8.46
CA GLY A 18 6.53 8.03 -7.35
C GLY A 18 5.21 7.45 -7.73
N VAL A 19 4.48 7.06 -6.72
CA VAL A 19 3.21 6.38 -6.94
C VAL A 19 2.17 6.89 -5.97
N ASP A 20 0.91 6.64 -6.30
CA ASP A 20 -0.19 6.91 -5.39
C ASP A 20 -0.68 5.59 -4.85
N LEU A 21 -0.94 5.53 -3.56
CA LEU A 21 -1.60 4.39 -2.95
C LEU A 21 -3.05 4.80 -2.82
N ILE A 22 -3.94 4.10 -3.47
CA ILE A 22 -5.35 4.47 -3.54
C ILE A 22 -6.22 3.37 -2.98
N SER A 23 -7.17 3.70 -2.14
CA SER A 23 -8.08 2.71 -1.60
C SER A 23 -9.27 3.36 -0.92
N ASP A 24 -10.41 2.70 -1.03
CA ASP A 24 -11.57 3.17 -0.32
C ASP A 24 -11.40 2.89 1.16
N ALA A 25 -10.48 2.05 1.54
CA ALA A 25 -10.25 1.76 2.93
C ALA A 25 -9.57 2.93 3.63
N LEU A 26 -8.93 3.81 2.87
CA LEU A 26 -8.25 4.93 3.48
C LEU A 26 -9.19 6.10 3.62
N PRO A 27 -9.24 6.70 4.77
CA PRO A 27 -10.17 7.80 4.98
C PRO A 27 -9.90 8.99 4.06
N PHE A 28 -8.66 9.14 3.64
CA PHE A 28 -8.32 10.23 2.75
C PHE A 28 -8.22 9.78 1.30
N GLY A 29 -8.45 8.53 1.02
CA GLY A 29 -8.52 8.03 -0.33
C GLY A 29 -7.20 7.73 -1.01
N ARG A 30 -6.20 8.53 -0.84
CA ARG A 30 -4.93 8.28 -1.49
C ARG A 30 -3.76 8.91 -0.75
N LEU A 31 -2.60 8.31 -0.94
CA LEU A 31 -1.39 8.82 -0.37
C LEU A 31 -0.34 8.79 -1.45
N TRP A 32 0.50 9.79 -1.53
CA TRP A 32 1.54 9.84 -2.53
C TRP A 32 2.87 9.48 -1.90
N TYR A 33 3.64 8.63 -2.59
CA TYR A 33 4.95 8.25 -2.15
C TYR A 33 5.93 8.62 -3.25
N GLY A 34 6.85 9.46 -2.97
CA GLY A 34 7.78 9.96 -3.96
C GLY A 34 9.21 9.54 -3.87
N GLU A 35 9.53 8.63 -2.93
CA GLU A 35 10.89 8.23 -2.81
C GLU A 35 11.26 7.08 -3.68
N LEU A 36 12.52 6.70 -3.67
CA LEU A 36 12.96 5.61 -4.48
C LEU A 36 12.27 4.31 -4.15
N ASP A 37 11.93 4.12 -2.89
CA ASP A 37 11.28 2.90 -2.53
C ASP A 37 9.80 3.09 -2.47
N ALA A 38 9.24 3.95 -3.30
CA ALA A 38 7.84 4.31 -3.22
C ALA A 38 6.92 3.12 -3.25
N ILE A 39 7.14 2.17 -4.15
CA ILE A 39 6.23 1.04 -4.25
C ILE A 39 6.30 0.19 -2.99
N THR A 40 7.49 -0.09 -2.51
CA THR A 40 7.66 -0.89 -1.33
C THR A 40 7.03 -0.22 -0.13
N ASN A 41 7.20 1.08 -0.02
CA ASN A 41 6.64 1.81 1.11
C ASN A 41 5.11 1.85 1.04
N ALA A 42 4.58 2.00 -0.15
CA ALA A 42 3.13 2.03 -0.31
C ALA A 42 2.53 0.69 0.07
N ILE A 43 3.15 -0.40 -0.36
CA ILE A 43 2.66 -1.72 -0.03
C ILE A 43 2.76 -1.94 1.47
N GLY A 44 3.85 -1.50 2.07
CA GLY A 44 4.02 -1.66 3.51
C GLY A 44 2.95 -0.93 4.29
N TYR A 45 2.61 0.27 3.85
CA TYR A 45 1.60 1.02 4.55
C TYR A 45 0.25 0.34 4.42
N ALA A 46 -0.06 -0.19 3.23
CA ALA A 46 -1.33 -0.84 3.01
C ALA A 46 -1.45 -2.07 3.91
N LYS A 47 -0.38 -2.84 4.04
CA LYS A 47 -0.41 -4.00 4.88
C LYS A 47 -0.63 -3.61 6.32
N PHE A 48 0.05 -2.58 6.76
CA PHE A 48 -0.07 -2.16 8.13
C PHE A 48 -1.47 -1.61 8.40
N TYR A 49 -1.97 -0.79 7.51
CA TYR A 49 -3.25 -0.16 7.71
C TYR A 49 -4.37 -1.20 7.75
N SER A 50 -4.25 -2.26 6.96
CA SER A 50 -5.28 -3.27 6.90
C SER A 50 -4.89 -4.54 7.63
N ARG A 51 -4.02 -4.45 8.63
CA ARG A 51 -3.55 -5.64 9.28
C ARG A 51 -4.65 -6.47 9.93
N SER A 52 -5.79 -5.88 10.20
CA SER A 52 -6.89 -6.60 10.79
C SER A 52 -7.88 -7.08 9.77
N HIS A 53 -7.60 -6.93 8.50
CA HIS A 53 -8.52 -7.29 7.46
C HIS A 53 -7.80 -7.99 6.34
N ASP A 54 -8.52 -8.71 5.54
CA ASP A 54 -7.92 -9.29 4.36
C ASP A 54 -7.71 -8.14 3.39
N ALA A 55 -6.67 -8.16 2.65
CA ALA A 55 -6.37 -7.07 1.74
C ALA A 55 -5.75 -7.57 0.45
N VAL A 56 -6.03 -6.88 -0.63
CA VAL A 56 -5.42 -7.17 -1.90
C VAL A 56 -4.76 -5.89 -2.34
N ILE A 57 -3.49 -5.95 -2.69
CA ILE A 57 -2.75 -4.78 -3.10
C ILE A 57 -2.24 -5.02 -4.49
N ARG A 58 -2.69 -4.23 -5.45
CA ARG A 58 -2.28 -4.39 -6.84
C ARG A 58 -1.40 -3.23 -7.26
N VAL A 59 -0.29 -3.55 -7.89
CA VAL A 59 0.62 -2.53 -8.38
C VAL A 59 0.45 -2.46 -9.88
N TYR A 60 0.28 -1.25 -10.40
CA TYR A 60 0.04 -1.05 -11.81
C TYR A 60 1.20 -0.32 -12.47
N ASP A 61 1.38 -0.56 -13.77
CA ASP A 61 2.41 0.17 -14.49
C ASP A 61 1.74 1.37 -15.15
N HIS A 62 2.48 2.15 -15.90
CA HIS A 62 1.93 3.35 -16.52
C HIS A 62 0.86 3.03 -17.57
N ALA A 63 0.88 1.85 -18.11
CA ALA A 63 -0.11 1.49 -19.08
C ALA A 63 -1.38 0.97 -18.46
N GLY A 64 -1.42 0.85 -17.15
CA GLY A 64 -2.61 0.36 -16.48
C GLY A 64 -2.64 -1.13 -16.29
N ASN A 65 -1.54 -1.82 -16.54
CA ASN A 65 -1.50 -3.24 -16.34
C ASN A 65 -1.06 -3.59 -14.93
N VAL A 66 -1.61 -4.66 -14.38
CA VAL A 66 -1.22 -5.08 -13.06
C VAL A 66 0.11 -5.82 -13.19
N ILE A 67 1.13 -5.36 -12.52
CA ILE A 67 2.42 -5.97 -12.60
C ILE A 67 2.76 -6.72 -11.32
N ASP A 68 1.99 -6.57 -10.26
CA ASP A 68 2.24 -7.30 -9.04
C ASP A 68 0.97 -7.29 -8.22
N GLU A 69 0.71 -8.37 -7.49
CA GLU A 69 -0.47 -8.44 -6.69
C GLU A 69 -0.13 -9.17 -5.40
N THR A 70 -0.47 -8.61 -4.28
CA THR A 70 -0.18 -9.17 -2.98
C THR A 70 -1.49 -9.40 -2.27
N HIS A 71 -1.63 -10.54 -1.63
CA HIS A 71 -2.82 -10.84 -0.86
C HIS A 71 -2.41 -11.04 0.59
N GLU A 72 -3.06 -10.34 1.48
CA GLU A 72 -2.75 -10.46 2.90
C GLU A 72 -4.00 -10.90 3.63
N HIS A 73 -3.84 -11.73 4.62
CA HIS A 73 -4.98 -12.20 5.39
C HIS A 73 -4.97 -11.54 6.75
N ALA A 74 -6.14 -11.32 7.29
CA ALA A 74 -6.26 -10.68 8.60
C ALA A 74 -5.39 -11.39 9.60
N GLY A 75 -4.66 -10.63 10.34
CA GLY A 75 -3.81 -11.17 11.38
C GLY A 75 -2.49 -11.74 10.89
N ASN A 76 -2.28 -11.78 9.63
CA ASN A 76 -1.11 -12.37 9.14
C ASN A 76 0.09 -11.50 9.40
N LEU A 77 -0.09 -10.24 9.55
CA LEU A 77 0.98 -9.48 9.74
C LEU A 77 1.31 -9.30 11.09
N THR A 78 1.69 -10.15 11.69
CA THR A 78 1.96 -9.97 13.03
C THR A 78 3.32 -9.80 13.22
N GLU A 79 4.02 -9.90 12.30
CA GLU A 79 5.31 -9.87 12.50
C GLU A 79 5.89 -8.69 12.88
N PRO A 80 6.72 -8.75 13.51
CA PRO A 80 7.41 -7.75 14.01
C PRO A 80 8.00 -6.98 12.96
N GLN A 81 8.22 -7.57 11.93
CA GLN A 81 8.83 -6.96 10.98
C GLN A 81 8.03 -5.86 10.65
N ALA A 82 6.95 -5.95 10.82
CA ALA A 82 6.10 -4.98 10.45
C ALA A 82 6.61 -3.87 11.19
N ALA A 83 7.02 -4.10 12.21
CA ALA A 83 7.37 -3.07 13.01
C ALA A 83 8.55 -2.51 12.54
N LEU A 84 9.31 -3.25 12.07
CA LEU A 84 10.47 -2.83 11.80
C LEU A 84 10.35 -1.84 10.89
N PHE A 85 9.59 -1.87 10.29
CA PHE A 85 9.39 -1.15 9.36
C PHE A 85 9.36 0.10 9.80
N THR A 86 9.33 0.14 10.68
CA THR A 86 9.17 1.16 11.25
C THR A 86 10.00 2.07 10.74
N SER A 87 10.78 1.69 10.28
CA SER A 87 11.61 2.39 9.76
C SER A 87 10.84 3.30 9.19
N ASN A 88 9.90 3.12 9.28
CA ASN A 88 9.10 3.81 8.74
C ASN A 88 9.26 5.19 8.94
N LYS A 89 10.15 5.58 9.41
CA LYS A 89 10.31 6.83 9.55
C LYS A 89 10.28 7.32 8.23
N GLU A 90 10.59 6.62 7.37
CA GLU A 90 10.63 7.05 6.14
C GLU A 90 9.32 7.23 5.66
N VAL A 91 8.49 6.61 6.16
CA VAL A 91 7.23 6.65 5.70
C VAL A 91 6.65 7.95 5.88
N GLN A 92 7.10 8.63 6.77
CA GLN A 92 6.49 9.79 6.97
C GLN A 92 6.81 10.76 5.99
N ARG A 93 7.61 10.50 5.18
CA ARG A 93 7.93 11.38 4.28
C ARG A 93 6.96 11.45 3.25
N VAL A 94 5.95 10.92 3.32
CA VAL A 94 5.03 10.85 2.40
C VAL A 94 4.45 12.15 2.33
N GLU A 95 4.21 12.62 1.36
CA GLU A 95 3.64 13.85 1.35
C GLU A 95 2.68 14.03 0.56
#